data_dbcbae196f0faa0d341fa94cdf5dc27f
#
_entry.id   dbcbae196f0faa0d341fa94cdf5dc27f
#
_cell.length_a   1.000
_cell.length_b   1.000
_cell.length_c   1.000
_cell.angle_alpha   90.00
_cell.angle_beta   90.00
_cell.angle_gamma   90.00
#
_symmetry.space_group_name_H-M   'P 1'
#
loop_
_entity.id
_entity.type
_entity.pdbx_description
1 polymer ?
#
loop_
_entity_poly.entity_id
_entity_poly.type
_entity_poly.pdbx_seq_one_letter_code
_entity_poly.pdbx_strand_id
1 'polypeptide(L)'
;DVYPDVVVGCTGGGSNFAGVAFPFLGNRFRDNKHVRIVAVEPAACPSLTRGKFAYDFGDTGHLTPLVKMHTLGSAFVPPDMHAGGLRYHGMAPLVSHLADLGAIEPTAYQQTECFEAGVLFGRTEGILPAPEATHAVKGAIVEALRCKAEGRGETILFNLCGHGHFDMQAYTDYFAGNLHDQTYDESELAMALA
;
A
#
# COMPACT_ATOMS: atom_id res chain seq x y z
N ASP A 1 -5.79 0.60 -27.92
CA ASP A 1 -5.00 0.64 -26.68
C ASP A 1 -5.72 1.54 -25.68
N VAL A 2 -5.96 1.04 -24.47
CA VAL A 2 -6.62 1.80 -23.40
C VAL A 2 -5.55 2.26 -22.42
N TYR A 3 -5.52 3.56 -22.11
CA TYR A 3 -4.64 4.11 -21.08
C TYR A 3 -5.40 4.13 -19.74
N PRO A 4 -4.77 3.77 -18.61
CA PRO A 4 -5.48 3.78 -17.33
C PRO A 4 -5.79 5.20 -16.86
N ASP A 5 -6.97 5.38 -16.28
CA ASP A 5 -7.39 6.59 -15.57
C ASP A 5 -6.87 6.57 -14.13
N VAL A 6 -6.78 5.37 -13.53
CA VAL A 6 -6.31 5.14 -12.16
C VAL A 6 -5.32 3.99 -12.14
N VAL A 7 -4.19 4.17 -11.48
CA VAL A 7 -3.21 3.11 -11.18
C VAL A 7 -3.16 2.89 -9.68
N VAL A 8 -3.37 1.64 -9.25
CA VAL A 8 -3.39 1.24 -7.84
C VAL A 8 -2.29 0.24 -7.56
N GLY A 9 -1.54 0.44 -6.49
CA GLY A 9 -0.54 -0.53 -6.05
C GLY A 9 -0.44 -0.60 -4.53
N CYS A 10 -0.17 -1.79 -3.99
CA CYS A 10 0.18 -1.91 -2.58
C CYS A 10 1.59 -1.40 -2.33
N THR A 11 1.82 -0.83 -1.16
CA THR A 11 3.12 -0.27 -0.81
C THR A 11 3.49 -0.54 0.64
N GLY A 12 4.70 -1.07 0.84
CA GLY A 12 5.40 -1.16 2.11
C GLY A 12 6.63 -0.26 2.05
N GLY A 13 7.78 -0.80 1.61
CA GLY A 13 8.99 0.01 1.36
C GLY A 13 8.93 0.86 0.08
N GLY A 14 8.00 0.59 -0.84
CA GLY A 14 7.71 1.43 -2.00
C GLY A 14 8.32 0.97 -3.33
N SER A 15 9.26 0.02 -3.37
CA SER A 15 9.94 -0.35 -4.64
C SER A 15 9.01 -1.03 -5.64
N ASN A 16 8.15 -1.96 -5.20
CA ASN A 16 7.16 -2.62 -6.05
C ASN A 16 6.14 -1.60 -6.59
N PHE A 17 5.63 -0.74 -5.71
CA PHE A 17 4.73 0.35 -6.07
C PHE A 17 5.36 1.30 -7.10
N ALA A 18 6.61 1.73 -6.87
CA ALA A 18 7.33 2.61 -7.78
C ALA A 18 7.47 1.98 -9.18
N GLY A 19 7.71 0.66 -9.25
CA GLY A 19 7.84 -0.08 -10.51
C GLY A 19 6.61 0.02 -11.40
N VAL A 20 5.40 -0.01 -10.82
CA VAL A 20 4.16 0.14 -11.58
C VAL A 20 3.77 1.61 -11.78
N ALA A 21 3.98 2.48 -10.79
CA ALA A 21 3.47 3.85 -10.78
C ALA A 21 4.32 4.83 -11.61
N PHE A 22 5.66 4.72 -11.52
CA PHE A 22 6.57 5.72 -12.10
C PHE A 22 6.50 5.86 -13.62
N PRO A 23 6.29 4.81 -14.43
CA PRO A 23 6.07 4.99 -15.87
C PRO A 23 4.87 5.91 -16.17
N PHE A 24 3.78 5.76 -15.44
CA PHE A 24 2.56 6.58 -15.61
C PHE A 24 2.77 8.01 -15.09
N LEU A 25 3.45 8.18 -13.95
CA LEU A 25 3.84 9.51 -13.46
C LEU A 25 4.77 10.22 -14.45
N GLY A 26 5.72 9.50 -15.04
CA GLY A 26 6.58 10.03 -16.09
C GLY A 26 5.78 10.56 -17.30
N ASN A 27 4.77 9.81 -17.74
CA ASN A 27 3.89 10.25 -18.83
C ASN A 27 2.99 11.44 -18.39
N ARG A 28 2.52 11.44 -17.13
CA ARG A 28 1.77 12.58 -16.57
C ARG A 28 2.59 13.87 -16.61
N PHE A 29 3.86 13.81 -16.21
CA PHE A 29 4.72 15.00 -16.14
C PHE A 29 5.27 15.43 -17.50
N ARG A 30 5.57 14.50 -18.41
CA ARG A 30 6.12 14.84 -19.75
C ARG A 30 5.05 15.14 -20.79
N ASP A 31 3.99 14.33 -20.79
CA ASP A 31 3.01 14.30 -21.87
C ASP A 31 1.65 14.84 -21.44
N ASN A 32 1.57 15.39 -20.20
CA ASN A 32 0.35 15.89 -19.58
C ASN A 32 -0.83 14.89 -19.62
N LYS A 33 -0.52 13.59 -19.57
CA LYS A 33 -1.54 12.54 -19.51
C LYS A 33 -2.14 12.47 -18.11
N HIS A 34 -3.45 12.62 -18.05
CA HIS A 34 -4.14 12.52 -16.77
C HIS A 34 -4.19 11.07 -16.31
N VAL A 35 -3.69 10.81 -15.11
CA VAL A 35 -3.76 9.54 -14.42
C VAL A 35 -3.68 9.79 -12.91
N ARG A 36 -4.55 9.16 -12.15
CA ARG A 36 -4.47 9.14 -10.68
C ARG A 36 -3.63 7.96 -10.23
N ILE A 37 -2.81 8.17 -9.23
CA ILE A 37 -1.92 7.14 -8.68
C ILE A 37 -2.27 6.94 -7.21
N VAL A 38 -2.76 5.75 -6.87
CA VAL A 38 -3.21 5.39 -5.53
C VAL A 38 -2.24 4.40 -4.90
N ALA A 39 -1.64 4.80 -3.80
CA ALA A 39 -0.75 3.97 -2.99
C ALA A 39 -1.52 3.39 -1.81
N VAL A 40 -1.64 2.06 -1.75
CA VAL A 40 -2.38 1.37 -0.70
C VAL A 40 -1.40 0.76 0.29
N GLU A 41 -1.41 1.25 1.52
CA GLU A 41 -0.57 0.73 2.61
C GLU A 41 -1.43 0.03 3.69
N PRO A 42 -0.84 -0.85 4.51
CA PRO A 42 -1.55 -1.42 5.64
C PRO A 42 -1.75 -0.38 6.74
N ALA A 43 -2.95 -0.36 7.34
CA ALA A 43 -3.26 0.51 8.46
C ALA A 43 -2.37 0.25 9.70
N ALA A 44 -1.76 -0.93 9.77
CA ALA A 44 -0.80 -1.30 10.82
C ALA A 44 0.59 -0.65 10.64
N CYS A 45 0.95 -0.24 9.40
CA CYS A 45 2.24 0.40 9.08
C CYS A 45 2.01 1.61 8.16
N PRO A 46 1.29 2.66 8.61
CA PRO A 46 0.76 3.73 7.77
C PRO A 46 1.79 4.85 7.55
N SER A 47 2.93 4.53 6.92
CA SER A 47 4.03 5.48 6.75
C SER A 47 3.67 6.70 5.92
N LEU A 48 2.92 6.53 4.82
CA LEU A 48 2.50 7.64 3.95
C LEU A 48 1.33 8.43 4.53
N THR A 49 0.35 7.75 5.15
CA THR A 49 -0.88 8.41 5.64
C THR A 49 -0.72 9.03 7.02
N ARG A 50 0.18 8.52 7.86
CA ARG A 50 0.35 8.93 9.26
C ARG A 50 1.79 9.23 9.65
N GLY A 51 2.78 8.79 8.88
CA GLY A 51 4.19 9.06 9.14
C GLY A 51 4.56 10.52 8.92
N LYS A 52 5.72 10.91 9.44
CA LYS A 52 6.29 12.24 9.21
C LYS A 52 7.20 12.24 7.99
N PHE A 53 7.16 13.29 7.17
CA PHE A 53 8.13 13.49 6.10
C PHE A 53 9.40 14.12 6.67
N ALA A 54 10.35 13.28 7.07
CA ALA A 54 11.54 13.66 7.81
C ALA A 54 12.79 12.88 7.38
N TYR A 55 13.97 13.30 7.83
CA TYR A 55 15.18 12.50 7.69
C TYR A 55 15.18 11.37 8.71
N ASP A 56 15.40 10.15 8.23
CA ASP A 56 15.48 8.96 9.07
C ASP A 56 16.42 7.93 8.46
N PHE A 57 16.80 6.91 9.24
CA PHE A 57 17.57 5.77 8.78
C PHE A 57 16.66 4.73 8.12
N GLY A 58 17.18 4.04 7.11
CA GLY A 58 16.47 2.92 6.46
C GLY A 58 16.45 1.64 7.29
N ASP A 59 17.24 1.57 8.36
CA ASP A 59 17.40 0.40 9.21
C ASP A 59 17.53 0.76 10.69
N THR A 60 17.15 -0.16 11.57
CA THR A 60 17.22 0.02 13.03
C THR A 60 18.65 0.04 13.58
N GLY A 61 19.63 -0.48 12.82
CA GLY A 61 21.05 -0.46 13.18
C GLY A 61 21.76 0.84 12.83
N HIS A 62 21.07 1.79 12.18
CA HIS A 62 21.59 3.06 11.72
C HIS A 62 22.85 2.93 10.83
N LEU A 63 22.91 1.84 10.06
CA LEU A 63 24.02 1.56 9.14
C LEU A 63 23.81 2.19 7.76
N THR A 64 22.57 2.50 7.39
CA THR A 64 22.23 3.18 6.15
C THR A 64 22.40 4.70 6.28
N PRO A 65 22.60 5.42 5.17
CA PRO A 65 22.57 6.88 5.20
C PRO A 65 21.21 7.43 5.66
N LEU A 66 21.22 8.57 6.30
CA LEU A 66 20.01 9.36 6.54
C LEU A 66 19.43 9.82 5.20
N VAL A 67 18.14 9.51 4.96
CA VAL A 67 17.41 9.94 3.79
C VAL A 67 16.07 10.54 4.17
N LYS A 68 15.60 11.52 3.41
CA LYS A 68 14.29 12.12 3.66
C LYS A 68 13.19 11.21 3.13
N MET A 69 12.28 10.80 4.01
CA MET A 69 11.20 9.86 3.70
C MET A 69 9.97 10.11 4.58
N HIS A 70 8.81 9.60 4.18
CA HIS A 70 7.72 9.40 5.11
C HIS A 70 8.07 8.22 6.02
N THR A 71 8.14 8.45 7.33
CA THR A 71 8.59 7.46 8.30
C THR A 71 7.72 7.43 9.55
N LEU A 72 7.64 6.25 10.13
CA LEU A 72 7.07 5.99 11.47
C LEU A 72 8.17 5.98 12.55
N GLY A 73 9.43 6.23 12.15
CA GLY A 73 10.62 6.16 12.99
C GLY A 73 11.38 4.85 12.80
N SER A 74 12.73 4.92 12.72
CA SER A 74 13.59 3.73 12.56
C SER A 74 13.52 2.74 13.73
N ALA A 75 13.05 3.17 14.89
CA ALA A 75 12.78 2.32 16.07
C ALA A 75 11.36 1.73 16.08
N PHE A 76 10.50 2.10 15.13
CA PHE A 76 9.14 1.56 15.05
C PHE A 76 9.16 0.05 14.77
N VAL A 77 8.45 -0.72 15.59
CA VAL A 77 8.28 -2.17 15.42
C VAL A 77 6.91 -2.43 14.79
N PRO A 78 6.86 -2.83 13.50
CA PRO A 78 5.59 -3.16 12.87
C PRO A 78 4.85 -4.29 13.62
N PRO A 79 3.56 -4.13 13.93
CA PRO A 79 2.78 -5.20 14.55
C PRO A 79 2.68 -6.44 13.65
N ASP A 80 2.31 -7.57 14.22
CA ASP A 80 2.14 -8.81 13.48
C ASP A 80 0.97 -8.71 12.52
N MET A 81 1.25 -8.99 11.24
CA MET A 81 0.26 -9.04 10.18
C MET A 81 0.73 -9.99 9.07
N HIS A 82 -0.21 -10.56 8.33
CA HIS A 82 0.09 -11.54 7.28
C HIS A 82 0.61 -10.95 5.96
N ALA A 83 0.75 -9.66 5.83
CA ALA A 83 1.39 -9.03 4.68
C ALA A 83 2.84 -8.61 5.04
N GLY A 84 3.70 -9.59 5.28
CA GLY A 84 5.08 -9.38 5.72
C GLY A 84 5.90 -8.46 4.81
N GLY A 85 5.66 -8.51 3.50
CA GLY A 85 6.29 -7.64 2.50
C GLY A 85 5.86 -6.17 2.58
N LEU A 86 4.85 -5.82 3.40
CA LEU A 86 4.42 -4.45 3.63
C LEU A 86 4.77 -3.90 5.03
N ARG A 87 5.47 -4.68 5.86
CA ARG A 87 5.87 -4.29 7.23
C ARG A 87 7.13 -3.42 7.20
N TYR A 88 6.98 -2.15 6.93
CA TYR A 88 8.07 -1.17 6.88
C TYR A 88 7.78 0.02 7.80
N HIS A 89 8.84 0.58 8.39
CA HIS A 89 8.76 1.81 9.16
C HIS A 89 8.84 3.06 8.28
N GLY A 90 9.41 2.95 7.08
CA GLY A 90 9.68 4.09 6.20
C GLY A 90 9.46 3.75 4.72
N MET A 91 9.12 4.79 3.96
CA MET A 91 8.81 4.72 2.54
C MET A 91 10.01 5.18 1.70
N ALA A 92 10.22 4.54 0.55
CA ALA A 92 11.23 4.95 -0.42
C ALA A 92 11.22 6.47 -0.68
N PRO A 93 12.38 7.14 -0.69
CA PRO A 93 12.46 8.62 -0.75
C PRO A 93 11.72 9.24 -1.93
N LEU A 94 11.82 8.63 -3.13
CA LEU A 94 11.12 9.16 -4.32
C LEU A 94 9.60 8.99 -4.22
N VAL A 95 9.10 7.89 -3.66
CA VAL A 95 7.66 7.69 -3.41
C VAL A 95 7.18 8.71 -2.38
N SER A 96 7.94 8.89 -1.31
CA SER A 96 7.67 9.89 -0.26
C SER A 96 7.59 11.31 -0.83
N HIS A 97 8.56 11.67 -1.67
CA HIS A 97 8.59 13.00 -2.28
C HIS A 97 7.39 13.24 -3.22
N LEU A 98 7.03 12.24 -4.03
CA LEU A 98 5.89 12.35 -4.93
C LEU A 98 4.55 12.39 -4.18
N ALA A 99 4.45 11.71 -3.03
CA ALA A 99 3.29 11.82 -2.15
C ALA A 99 3.21 13.22 -1.49
N ASP A 100 4.34 13.77 -1.01
CA ASP A 100 4.43 15.12 -0.45
C ASP A 100 4.05 16.22 -1.47
N LEU A 101 4.36 15.98 -2.76
CA LEU A 101 3.93 16.85 -3.86
C LEU A 101 2.46 16.65 -4.29
N GLY A 102 1.73 15.72 -3.68
CA GLY A 102 0.35 15.39 -4.07
C GLY A 102 0.23 14.68 -5.43
N ALA A 103 1.32 14.10 -5.94
CA ALA A 103 1.32 13.33 -7.18
C ALA A 103 0.86 11.87 -6.97
N ILE A 104 0.93 11.38 -5.75
CA ILE A 104 0.47 10.07 -5.28
C ILE A 104 -0.58 10.30 -4.19
N GLU A 105 -1.67 9.54 -4.25
CA GLU A 105 -2.77 9.56 -3.28
C GLU A 105 -2.62 8.35 -2.33
N PRO A 106 -2.14 8.53 -1.09
CA PRO A 106 -2.00 7.44 -0.16
C PRO A 106 -3.34 7.10 0.51
N THR A 107 -3.57 5.80 0.72
CA THR A 107 -4.69 5.28 1.50
C THR A 107 -4.25 4.06 2.30
N ALA A 108 -4.91 3.80 3.42
CA ALA A 108 -4.59 2.67 4.29
C ALA A 108 -5.85 1.85 4.59
N TYR A 109 -5.70 0.52 4.61
CA TYR A 109 -6.79 -0.40 4.95
C TYR A 109 -6.35 -1.41 6.00
N GLN A 110 -7.33 -1.90 6.77
CA GLN A 110 -7.12 -2.98 7.73
C GLN A 110 -6.91 -4.32 7.02
N GLN A 111 -6.16 -5.23 7.66
CA GLN A 111 -5.87 -6.52 7.02
C GLN A 111 -7.15 -7.36 6.79
N THR A 112 -8.14 -7.31 7.69
CA THR A 112 -9.39 -8.05 7.51
C THR A 112 -10.18 -7.59 6.29
N GLU A 113 -10.23 -6.28 6.02
CA GLU A 113 -10.84 -5.73 4.81
C GLU A 113 -10.09 -6.14 3.53
N CYS A 114 -8.76 -6.23 3.61
CA CYS A 114 -7.93 -6.66 2.50
C CYS A 114 -8.13 -8.16 2.21
N PHE A 115 -8.20 -9.01 3.25
CA PHE A 115 -8.52 -10.43 3.08
C PHE A 115 -9.93 -10.66 2.54
N GLU A 116 -10.93 -9.88 2.98
CA GLU A 116 -12.28 -9.91 2.40
C GLU A 116 -12.23 -9.63 0.88
N ALA A 117 -11.52 -8.59 0.48
CA ALA A 117 -11.32 -8.24 -0.93
C ALA A 117 -10.59 -9.36 -1.70
N GLY A 118 -9.56 -9.97 -1.09
CA GLY A 118 -8.82 -11.08 -1.67
C GLY A 118 -9.68 -12.33 -1.87
N VAL A 119 -10.55 -12.66 -0.91
CA VAL A 119 -11.51 -13.76 -1.01
C VAL A 119 -12.55 -13.49 -2.11
N LEU A 120 -13.06 -12.25 -2.18
CA LEU A 120 -13.98 -11.87 -3.25
C LEU A 120 -13.31 -12.05 -4.62
N PHE A 121 -12.10 -11.54 -4.78
CA PHE A 121 -11.31 -11.64 -6.01
C PHE A 121 -11.05 -13.12 -6.38
N GLY A 122 -10.65 -13.94 -5.42
CA GLY A 122 -10.45 -15.37 -5.65
C GLY A 122 -11.72 -16.09 -6.13
N ARG A 123 -12.89 -15.69 -5.64
CA ARG A 123 -14.19 -16.27 -6.04
C ARG A 123 -14.67 -15.80 -7.41
N THR A 124 -14.33 -14.56 -7.81
CA THR A 124 -14.80 -13.97 -9.07
C THR A 124 -13.83 -14.21 -10.22
N GLU A 125 -12.52 -14.13 -9.95
CA GLU A 125 -11.46 -14.19 -10.98
C GLU A 125 -10.70 -15.53 -11.00
N GLY A 126 -10.89 -16.37 -9.99
CA GLY A 126 -10.21 -17.69 -9.89
C GLY A 126 -8.72 -17.56 -9.51
N ILE A 127 -8.28 -16.41 -9.05
CA ILE A 127 -6.88 -16.13 -8.66
C ILE A 127 -6.86 -15.78 -7.18
N LEU A 128 -6.09 -16.53 -6.38
CA LEU A 128 -5.90 -16.23 -4.96
C LEU A 128 -4.70 -15.26 -4.82
N PRO A 129 -4.92 -14.01 -4.41
CA PRO A 129 -3.83 -13.04 -4.26
C PRO A 129 -3.00 -13.31 -3.01
N ALA A 130 -1.72 -12.92 -3.03
CA ALA A 130 -0.91 -12.84 -1.82
C ALA A 130 -1.50 -11.78 -0.85
N PRO A 131 -1.27 -11.90 0.47
CA PRO A 131 -1.75 -10.92 1.45
C PRO A 131 -1.34 -9.48 1.14
N GLU A 132 -0.15 -9.27 0.57
CA GLU A 132 0.29 -7.98 0.08
C GLU A 132 -0.59 -7.47 -1.06
N ALA A 133 -0.85 -8.34 -2.05
CA ALA A 133 -1.64 -8.00 -3.24
C ALA A 133 -3.10 -7.73 -2.91
N THR A 134 -3.64 -8.31 -1.83
CA THR A 134 -5.03 -8.04 -1.37
C THR A 134 -5.26 -6.55 -1.10
N HIS A 135 -4.22 -5.80 -0.67
CA HIS A 135 -4.30 -4.35 -0.47
C HIS A 135 -4.56 -3.61 -1.78
N ALA A 136 -3.86 -3.99 -2.86
CA ALA A 136 -4.12 -3.40 -4.18
C ALA A 136 -5.50 -3.80 -4.72
N VAL A 137 -5.94 -5.04 -4.51
CA VAL A 137 -7.29 -5.51 -4.84
C VAL A 137 -8.35 -4.69 -4.10
N LYS A 138 -8.18 -4.48 -2.78
CA LYS A 138 -9.08 -3.62 -1.98
C LYS A 138 -9.15 -2.21 -2.55
N GLY A 139 -8.01 -1.60 -2.86
CA GLY A 139 -7.95 -0.28 -3.48
C GLY A 139 -8.68 -0.23 -4.83
N ALA A 140 -8.48 -1.24 -5.69
CA ALA A 140 -9.17 -1.33 -6.97
C ALA A 140 -10.69 -1.46 -6.82
N ILE A 141 -11.16 -2.25 -5.86
CA ILE A 141 -12.60 -2.39 -5.55
C ILE A 141 -13.17 -1.05 -5.07
N VAL A 142 -12.48 -0.33 -4.20
CA VAL A 142 -12.91 0.99 -3.70
C VAL A 142 -13.01 1.98 -4.85
N GLU A 143 -12.03 2.03 -5.76
CA GLU A 143 -12.08 2.88 -6.95
C GLU A 143 -13.24 2.50 -7.90
N ALA A 144 -13.48 1.21 -8.12
CA ALA A 144 -14.60 0.75 -8.93
C ALA A 144 -15.96 1.14 -8.32
N LEU A 145 -16.09 1.06 -6.99
CA LEU A 145 -17.30 1.50 -6.29
C LEU A 145 -17.48 3.02 -6.34
N ARG A 146 -16.38 3.78 -6.28
CA ARG A 146 -16.39 5.23 -6.51
C ARG A 146 -16.92 5.55 -7.90
N CYS A 147 -16.39 4.91 -8.93
CA CYS A 147 -16.83 5.10 -10.33
C CYS A 147 -18.34 4.78 -10.47
N LYS A 148 -18.80 3.70 -9.84
CA LYS A 148 -20.21 3.34 -9.85
C LYS A 148 -21.09 4.40 -9.18
N ALA A 149 -20.67 4.93 -8.03
CA ALA A 149 -21.41 5.97 -7.31
C ALA A 149 -21.47 7.29 -8.09
N GLU A 150 -20.40 7.64 -8.81
CA GLU A 150 -20.30 8.83 -9.65
C GLU A 150 -20.97 8.66 -11.03
N GLY A 151 -21.42 7.45 -11.39
CA GLY A 151 -22.02 7.16 -12.70
C GLY A 151 -21.04 7.29 -13.86
N ARG A 152 -19.75 7.06 -13.63
CA ARG A 152 -18.67 7.31 -14.59
C ARG A 152 -17.82 6.03 -14.76
N GLY A 153 -17.48 5.68 -16.00
CA GLY A 153 -16.57 4.58 -16.31
C GLY A 153 -15.12 5.04 -16.34
N GLU A 154 -14.23 4.32 -15.65
CA GLU A 154 -12.78 4.53 -15.69
C GLU A 154 -12.06 3.21 -15.87
N THR A 155 -10.87 3.23 -16.45
CA THR A 155 -9.97 2.10 -16.53
C THR A 155 -9.06 2.11 -15.31
N ILE A 156 -9.22 1.11 -14.45
CA ILE A 156 -8.43 0.94 -13.23
C ILE A 156 -7.40 -0.15 -13.48
N LEU A 157 -6.12 0.22 -13.45
CA LEU A 157 -4.99 -0.71 -13.47
C LEU A 157 -4.54 -0.93 -12.03
N PHE A 158 -4.49 -2.18 -11.58
CA PHE A 158 -3.89 -2.50 -10.28
C PHE A 158 -2.80 -3.56 -10.40
N ASN A 159 -1.83 -3.54 -9.49
CA ASN A 159 -0.71 -4.47 -9.48
C ASN A 159 -1.03 -5.70 -8.63
N LEU A 160 -1.31 -6.84 -9.28
CA LEU A 160 -1.41 -8.14 -8.64
C LEU A 160 -0.01 -8.76 -8.49
N CYS A 161 0.74 -8.31 -7.50
CA CYS A 161 2.17 -8.57 -7.36
C CYS A 161 2.54 -9.90 -6.70
N GLY A 162 1.58 -10.75 -6.37
CA GLY A 162 1.83 -12.07 -5.80
C GLY A 162 0.58 -12.92 -5.69
N HIS A 163 0.79 -14.24 -5.68
CA HIS A 163 -0.25 -15.25 -5.46
C HIS A 163 -0.22 -15.75 -4.01
N GLY A 164 -1.38 -16.20 -3.50
CA GLY A 164 -1.57 -16.64 -2.12
C GLY A 164 -1.31 -18.13 -1.86
N HIS A 165 -0.71 -18.88 -2.81
CA HIS A 165 -0.52 -20.32 -2.64
C HIS A 165 0.42 -20.69 -1.49
N PHE A 166 1.33 -19.82 -1.11
CA PHE A 166 2.19 -19.99 0.07
C PHE A 166 1.58 -19.42 1.35
N ASP A 167 0.43 -18.73 1.24
CA ASP A 167 -0.21 -17.99 2.34
C ASP A 167 -1.55 -18.61 2.76
N MET A 168 -1.75 -19.91 2.44
CA MET A 168 -3.01 -20.62 2.72
C MET A 168 -3.37 -20.61 4.21
N GLN A 169 -2.35 -20.61 5.10
CA GLN A 169 -2.60 -20.52 6.54
C GLN A 169 -3.25 -19.19 6.90
N ALA A 170 -2.80 -18.07 6.32
CA ALA A 170 -3.39 -16.76 6.56
C ALA A 170 -4.88 -16.70 6.14
N TYR A 171 -5.21 -17.31 5.01
CA TYR A 171 -6.61 -17.45 4.57
C TYR A 171 -7.42 -18.37 5.49
N THR A 172 -6.82 -19.45 5.97
CA THR A 172 -7.46 -20.35 6.96
C THR A 172 -7.75 -19.58 8.25
N ASP A 173 -6.81 -18.80 8.75
CA ASP A 173 -6.98 -17.98 9.94
C ASP A 173 -8.06 -16.90 9.75
N TYR A 174 -8.11 -16.30 8.55
CA TYR A 174 -9.19 -15.37 8.20
C TYR A 174 -10.57 -16.03 8.27
N PHE A 175 -10.76 -17.21 7.66
CA PHE A 175 -12.02 -17.93 7.70
C PHE A 175 -12.39 -18.48 9.09
N ALA A 176 -11.39 -18.78 9.91
CA ALA A 176 -11.59 -19.21 11.29
C ALA A 176 -11.89 -18.04 12.25
N GLY A 177 -11.82 -16.79 11.78
CA GLY A 177 -11.98 -15.60 12.63
C GLY A 177 -10.80 -15.33 13.55
N ASN A 178 -9.62 -15.92 13.27
CA ASN A 178 -8.41 -15.74 14.06
C ASN A 178 -7.57 -14.55 13.59
N LEU A 179 -7.91 -13.96 12.45
CA LEU A 179 -7.23 -12.79 11.93
C LEU A 179 -7.83 -11.52 12.55
N HIS A 180 -6.99 -10.70 13.18
CA HIS A 180 -7.41 -9.49 13.86
C HIS A 180 -6.72 -8.27 13.26
N ASP A 181 -7.47 -7.17 13.18
CA ASP A 181 -6.90 -5.90 12.77
C ASP A 181 -5.92 -5.40 13.84
N GLN A 182 -4.80 -4.89 13.37
CA GLN A 182 -3.76 -4.33 14.20
C GLN A 182 -3.73 -2.81 14.03
N THR A 183 -3.67 -2.11 15.15
CA THR A 183 -3.43 -0.68 15.18
C THR A 183 -2.07 -0.43 15.85
N TYR A 184 -1.35 0.57 15.37
CA TYR A 184 -0.16 1.03 16.08
C TYR A 184 -0.57 1.91 17.27
N ASP A 185 0.27 1.93 18.30
CA ASP A 185 0.10 2.84 19.43
C ASP A 185 0.65 4.23 19.07
N GLU A 186 -0.18 5.27 19.16
CA GLU A 186 0.24 6.65 18.86
C GLU A 186 1.36 7.15 19.80
N SER A 187 1.44 6.62 21.03
CA SER A 187 2.51 6.93 21.96
C SER A 187 3.83 6.27 21.56
N GLU A 188 3.79 5.05 21.04
CA GLU A 188 4.97 4.36 20.47
C GLU A 188 5.46 5.08 19.23
N LEU A 189 4.55 5.52 18.36
CA LEU A 189 4.87 6.31 17.18
C LEU A 189 5.54 7.64 17.57
N ALA A 190 5.01 8.34 18.56
CA ALA A 190 5.59 9.58 19.04
C ALA A 190 7.01 9.39 19.61
N MET A 191 7.25 8.29 20.35
CA MET A 191 8.58 7.93 20.87
C MET A 191 9.55 7.54 19.74
N ALA A 192 9.10 6.81 18.74
CA ALA A 192 9.94 6.39 17.61
C ALA A 192 10.33 7.56 16.68
N LEU A 193 9.59 8.68 16.74
CA LEU A 193 9.83 9.89 15.96
C LEU A 193 10.54 11.01 16.77
N ALA A 194 10.82 10.79 18.05
CA ALA A 194 11.54 11.73 18.90
C ALA A 194 13.05 11.64 18.70
#